data_03c32651d1696aac11fb9e6e20f8d833
#
_entry.id   03c32651d1696aac11fb9e6e20f8d833
#
_cell.length_a   1.000
_cell.length_b   1.000
_cell.length_c   1.000
_cell.angle_alpha   90.00
_cell.angle_beta   90.00
_cell.angle_gamma   90.00
#
_symmetry.space_group_name_H-M   'P 1'
#
loop_
_entity.id
_entity.type
_entity.pdbx_description
1 polymer ?
#
loop_
_entity_poly.entity_id
_entity_poly.type
_entity_poly.pdbx_seq_one_letter_code
_entity_poly.pdbx_strand_id
1 'polypeptide(L)'
;GRRLSTGQVIVLIAAIAFLVGAIAYVVGDRSGGADPLNDVDVGFQQDMSYHHDQAVQMALLLLAKDDIDPNMRSFAQEVVIGQRYEQGVFSSTLDRFGHSSDPGDSVMGWMGEPQPIETMPGMATEEQLAELEAATGSDAEALWIALMSEHHLAGLHMADYAARHGSDETTVNLANAIVKNQRSEILDYARFRTSHDLAIPDGFSDPTKDQRLDPLSFRENHD
;
A
#
# COMPACT_ATOMS: atom_id res chain seq x y z
N GLY A 1 -30.62 37.68 -39.45
CA GLY A 1 -29.55 36.91 -38.79
C GLY A 1 -28.21 37.53 -39.19
N ARG A 2 -27.36 37.77 -38.17
CA ARG A 2 -25.98 38.28 -38.37
C ARG A 2 -25.14 37.20 -39.03
N ARG A 3 -24.62 37.41 -40.21
CA ARG A 3 -23.65 36.49 -40.86
C ARG A 3 -22.28 36.67 -40.22
N LEU A 4 -21.64 35.56 -39.89
CA LEU A 4 -20.25 35.59 -39.40
C LEU A 4 -19.32 36.14 -40.47
N SER A 5 -18.33 36.93 -40.08
CA SER A 5 -17.26 37.36 -40.97
C SER A 5 -16.32 36.20 -41.30
N THR A 6 -15.59 36.26 -42.40
CA THR A 6 -14.62 35.22 -42.80
C THR A 6 -13.61 34.95 -41.66
N GLY A 7 -13.15 35.99 -40.96
CA GLY A 7 -12.24 35.86 -39.82
C GLY A 7 -12.86 35.07 -38.63
N GLN A 8 -14.15 35.35 -38.35
CA GLN A 8 -14.86 34.61 -37.28
C GLN A 8 -15.08 33.13 -37.63
N VAL A 9 -15.31 32.82 -38.91
CA VAL A 9 -15.43 31.44 -39.39
C VAL A 9 -14.09 30.69 -39.26
N ILE A 10 -12.98 31.32 -39.63
CA ILE A 10 -11.63 30.73 -39.48
C ILE A 10 -11.30 30.45 -38.02
N VAL A 11 -11.56 31.39 -37.11
CA VAL A 11 -11.33 31.21 -35.67
C VAL A 11 -12.19 30.06 -35.11
N LEU A 12 -13.45 29.96 -35.52
CA LEU A 12 -14.35 28.89 -35.09
C LEU A 12 -13.86 27.52 -35.57
N ILE A 13 -13.42 27.40 -36.82
CA ILE A 13 -12.87 26.16 -37.38
C ILE A 13 -11.59 25.77 -36.62
N ALA A 14 -10.69 26.71 -36.32
CA ALA A 14 -9.46 26.47 -35.59
C ALA A 14 -9.77 25.98 -34.12
N ALA A 15 -10.75 26.60 -33.48
CA ALA A 15 -11.18 26.21 -32.13
C ALA A 15 -11.80 24.80 -32.11
N ILE A 16 -12.61 24.45 -33.10
CA ILE A 16 -13.19 23.12 -33.24
C ILE A 16 -12.10 22.08 -33.52
N ALA A 17 -11.16 22.36 -34.42
CA ALA A 17 -10.04 21.47 -34.73
C ALA A 17 -9.15 21.23 -33.51
N PHE A 18 -8.87 22.27 -32.71
CA PHE A 18 -8.15 22.16 -31.46
C PHE A 18 -8.89 21.28 -30.43
N LEU A 19 -10.21 21.51 -30.26
CA LEU A 19 -11.02 20.75 -29.34
C LEU A 19 -11.10 19.26 -29.74
N VAL A 20 -11.32 18.98 -31.03
CA VAL A 20 -11.33 17.63 -31.58
C VAL A 20 -9.95 16.95 -31.40
N GLY A 21 -8.87 17.69 -31.66
CA GLY A 21 -7.50 17.21 -31.43
C GLY A 21 -7.21 16.92 -29.97
N ALA A 22 -7.65 17.79 -29.06
CA ALA A 22 -7.50 17.57 -27.61
C ALA A 22 -8.32 16.37 -27.12
N ILE A 23 -9.56 16.21 -27.60
CA ILE A 23 -10.39 15.04 -27.29
C ILE A 23 -9.74 13.77 -27.87
N ALA A 24 -9.30 13.79 -29.11
CA ALA A 24 -8.64 12.66 -29.76
C ALA A 24 -7.34 12.27 -29.05
N TYR A 25 -6.56 13.25 -28.55
CA TYR A 25 -5.37 13.02 -27.73
C TYR A 25 -5.72 12.32 -26.41
N VAL A 26 -6.67 12.86 -25.66
CA VAL A 26 -7.10 12.29 -24.35
C VAL A 26 -7.73 10.91 -24.53
N VAL A 27 -8.54 10.69 -25.59
CA VAL A 27 -9.15 9.38 -25.87
C VAL A 27 -8.11 8.41 -26.45
N GLY A 28 -7.20 8.89 -27.30
CA GLY A 28 -6.13 8.08 -27.89
C GLY A 28 -5.10 7.62 -26.86
N ASP A 29 -4.77 8.48 -25.88
CA ASP A 29 -3.90 8.14 -24.75
C ASP A 29 -4.51 7.03 -23.86
N ARG A 30 -5.85 6.98 -23.79
CA ARG A 30 -6.60 5.94 -23.07
C ARG A 30 -6.84 4.65 -23.86
N SER A 31 -6.75 4.69 -25.20
CA SER A 31 -7.21 3.59 -26.06
C SER A 31 -6.11 2.93 -26.90
N GLY A 32 -4.86 3.34 -26.82
CA GLY A 32 -3.86 2.97 -27.83
C GLY A 32 -2.57 2.32 -27.37
N GLY A 33 -2.33 2.18 -26.06
CA GLY A 33 -1.19 1.44 -25.52
C GLY A 33 -1.60 0.02 -25.10
N ALA A 34 -0.74 -0.97 -25.34
CA ALA A 34 -0.85 -2.22 -24.61
C ALA A 34 -0.85 -1.90 -23.09
N ASP A 35 -1.66 -2.62 -22.31
CA ASP A 35 -1.64 -2.51 -20.87
C ASP A 35 -0.23 -2.79 -20.37
N PRO A 36 0.47 -1.83 -19.73
CA PRO A 36 1.80 -2.07 -19.23
C PRO A 36 1.80 -2.94 -17.97
N LEU A 37 0.63 -3.09 -17.31
CA LEU A 37 0.49 -3.89 -16.10
C LEU A 37 0.47 -5.37 -16.46
N ASN A 38 1.30 -6.15 -15.80
CA ASN A 38 1.18 -7.61 -15.81
C ASN A 38 0.32 -8.09 -14.63
N ASP A 39 0.07 -9.40 -14.54
CA ASP A 39 -0.73 -9.99 -13.46
C ASP A 39 -0.15 -9.71 -12.07
N VAL A 40 1.19 -9.56 -11.97
CA VAL A 40 1.87 -9.21 -10.71
C VAL A 40 1.57 -7.78 -10.32
N ASP A 41 1.64 -6.84 -11.27
CA ASP A 41 1.34 -5.42 -11.00
C ASP A 41 -0.10 -5.25 -10.52
N VAL A 42 -1.06 -5.87 -11.20
CA VAL A 42 -2.48 -5.78 -10.86
C VAL A 42 -2.76 -6.43 -9.51
N GLY A 43 -2.37 -7.69 -9.34
CA GLY A 43 -2.66 -8.45 -8.12
C GLY A 43 -1.98 -7.86 -6.89
N PHE A 44 -0.73 -7.41 -7.01
CA PHE A 44 -0.02 -6.72 -5.93
C PHE A 44 -0.76 -5.47 -5.46
N GLN A 45 -1.17 -4.61 -6.38
CA GLN A 45 -1.85 -3.36 -6.03
C GLN A 45 -3.21 -3.60 -5.37
N GLN A 46 -3.95 -4.62 -5.85
CA GLN A 46 -5.24 -5.02 -5.26
C GLN A 46 -5.05 -5.57 -3.84
N ASP A 47 -4.21 -6.58 -3.70
CA ASP A 47 -3.98 -7.28 -2.43
C ASP A 47 -3.33 -6.39 -1.38
N MET A 48 -2.31 -5.61 -1.78
CA MET A 48 -1.64 -4.67 -0.87
C MET A 48 -2.56 -3.53 -0.44
N SER A 49 -3.50 -3.11 -1.29
CA SER A 49 -4.52 -2.12 -0.92
C SER A 49 -5.42 -2.65 0.21
N TYR A 50 -5.89 -3.90 0.09
CA TYR A 50 -6.68 -4.56 1.12
C TYR A 50 -5.87 -4.77 2.41
N HIS A 51 -4.62 -5.22 2.28
CA HIS A 51 -3.70 -5.39 3.40
C HIS A 51 -3.49 -4.07 4.15
N HIS A 52 -3.28 -2.97 3.46
CA HIS A 52 -3.12 -1.63 4.04
C HIS A 52 -4.35 -1.11 4.80
N ASP A 53 -5.56 -1.51 4.41
CA ASP A 53 -6.76 -1.13 5.14
C ASP A 53 -6.72 -1.58 6.61
N GLN A 54 -6.22 -2.78 6.86
CA GLN A 54 -6.11 -3.26 8.26
C GLN A 54 -4.98 -2.56 9.03
N ALA A 55 -3.84 -2.28 8.41
CA ALA A 55 -2.80 -1.50 9.09
C ALA A 55 -3.31 -0.12 9.53
N VAL A 56 -4.06 0.55 8.64
CA VAL A 56 -4.70 1.83 8.99
C VAL A 56 -5.73 1.64 10.10
N GLN A 57 -6.52 0.55 10.10
CA GLN A 57 -7.44 0.24 11.19
C GLN A 57 -6.69 0.08 12.52
N MET A 58 -5.64 -0.72 12.57
CA MET A 58 -4.82 -0.91 13.77
C MET A 58 -4.19 0.41 14.26
N ALA A 59 -3.70 1.23 13.33
CA ALA A 59 -3.15 2.54 13.65
C ALA A 59 -4.19 3.48 14.25
N LEU A 60 -5.42 3.50 13.72
CA LEU A 60 -6.52 4.30 14.25
C LEU A 60 -6.97 3.81 15.63
N LEU A 61 -6.98 2.50 15.90
CA LEU A 61 -7.26 1.96 17.22
C LEU A 61 -6.22 2.43 18.26
N LEU A 62 -4.93 2.48 17.89
CA LEU A 62 -3.91 3.01 18.77
C LEU A 62 -4.06 4.54 18.98
N LEU A 63 -4.30 5.29 17.90
CA LEU A 63 -4.47 6.74 17.96
C LEU A 63 -5.68 7.21 18.78
N ALA A 64 -6.69 6.35 18.94
CA ALA A 64 -7.86 6.63 19.77
C ALA A 64 -7.58 6.62 21.28
N LYS A 65 -6.39 6.18 21.70
CA LYS A 65 -5.99 6.08 23.10
C LYS A 65 -5.28 7.36 23.57
N ASP A 66 -5.58 7.79 24.80
CA ASP A 66 -4.97 9.00 25.37
C ASP A 66 -3.64 8.72 26.09
N ASP A 67 -3.42 7.47 26.52
CA ASP A 67 -2.37 7.02 27.45
C ASP A 67 -1.20 6.32 26.76
N ILE A 68 -0.90 6.66 25.50
CA ILE A 68 0.23 6.12 24.72
C ILE A 68 1.38 7.13 24.62
N ASP A 69 2.60 6.59 24.45
CA ASP A 69 3.80 7.40 24.24
C ASP A 69 3.67 8.27 22.96
N PRO A 70 4.18 9.51 22.97
CA PRO A 70 4.17 10.37 21.78
C PRO A 70 4.86 9.78 20.55
N ASN A 71 5.90 8.94 20.72
CA ASN A 71 6.55 8.27 19.59
C ASN A 71 5.62 7.20 18.97
N MET A 72 4.89 6.44 19.82
CA MET A 72 3.90 5.48 19.33
C MET A 72 2.79 6.17 18.55
N ARG A 73 2.36 7.35 19.02
CA ARG A 73 1.42 8.19 18.28
C ARG A 73 1.97 8.62 16.92
N SER A 74 3.26 8.97 16.85
CA SER A 74 3.93 9.34 15.59
C SER A 74 4.00 8.16 14.64
N PHE A 75 4.40 6.98 15.11
CA PHE A 75 4.44 5.76 14.29
C PHE A 75 3.06 5.43 13.70
N ALA A 76 2.01 5.47 14.51
CA ALA A 76 0.65 5.22 14.02
C ALA A 76 0.19 6.27 12.99
N GLN A 77 0.55 7.54 13.16
CA GLN A 77 0.27 8.59 12.18
C GLN A 77 1.03 8.36 10.86
N GLU A 78 2.28 7.95 10.93
CA GLU A 78 3.11 7.63 9.75
C GLU A 78 2.49 6.47 8.96
N VAL A 79 2.04 5.41 9.63
CA VAL A 79 1.31 4.30 9.00
C VAL A 79 0.05 4.81 8.28
N VAL A 80 -0.79 5.61 8.94
CA VAL A 80 -2.02 6.14 8.32
C VAL A 80 -1.69 6.96 7.08
N ILE A 81 -0.73 7.88 7.18
CA ILE A 81 -0.39 8.80 6.08
C ILE A 81 0.27 8.04 4.93
N GLY A 82 1.27 7.20 5.22
CA GLY A 82 2.04 6.47 4.23
C GLY A 82 1.17 5.46 3.47
N GLN A 83 0.45 4.62 4.18
CA GLN A 83 -0.34 3.56 3.54
C GLN A 83 -1.57 4.11 2.79
N ARG A 84 -2.20 5.20 3.26
CA ARG A 84 -3.25 5.88 2.48
C ARG A 84 -2.71 6.55 1.22
N TYR A 85 -1.50 7.09 1.25
CA TYR A 85 -0.83 7.58 0.04
C TYR A 85 -0.59 6.45 -0.96
N GLU A 86 -0.05 5.33 -0.51
CA GLU A 86 0.23 4.15 -1.34
C GLU A 86 -1.04 3.59 -1.98
N GLN A 87 -2.13 3.46 -1.22
CA GLN A 87 -3.44 3.08 -1.75
C GLN A 87 -3.97 4.05 -2.82
N GLY A 88 -3.75 5.34 -2.63
CA GLY A 88 -4.10 6.36 -3.63
C GLY A 88 -3.35 6.16 -4.95
N VAL A 89 -2.07 5.79 -4.89
CA VAL A 89 -1.27 5.47 -6.08
C VAL A 89 -1.78 4.18 -6.74
N PHE A 90 -2.03 3.12 -5.96
CA PHE A 90 -2.56 1.86 -6.47
C PHE A 90 -3.89 2.07 -7.20
N SER A 91 -4.86 2.69 -6.53
CA SER A 91 -6.17 2.96 -7.11
C SER A 91 -6.08 3.79 -8.40
N SER A 92 -5.26 4.85 -8.39
CA SER A 92 -5.05 5.69 -9.58
C SER A 92 -4.42 4.92 -10.75
N THR A 93 -3.48 4.00 -10.46
CA THR A 93 -2.83 3.19 -11.47
C THR A 93 -3.80 2.16 -12.05
N LEU A 94 -4.50 1.41 -11.20
CA LEU A 94 -5.50 0.44 -11.63
C LEU A 94 -6.61 1.09 -12.46
N ASP A 95 -7.18 2.21 -11.99
CA ASP A 95 -8.22 2.97 -12.70
C ASP A 95 -7.75 3.45 -14.08
N ARG A 96 -6.51 3.92 -14.18
CA ARG A 96 -5.92 4.40 -15.43
C ARG A 96 -5.94 3.34 -16.51
N PHE A 97 -5.69 2.08 -16.15
CA PHE A 97 -5.62 0.94 -17.08
C PHE A 97 -6.90 0.09 -17.09
N GLY A 98 -7.93 0.49 -16.36
CA GLY A 98 -9.25 -0.13 -16.39
C GLY A 98 -9.39 -1.39 -15.55
N HIS A 99 -8.50 -1.60 -14.58
CA HIS A 99 -8.58 -2.69 -13.62
C HIS A 99 -9.42 -2.32 -12.39
N SER A 100 -10.07 -3.31 -11.79
CA SER A 100 -10.74 -3.17 -10.50
C SER A 100 -9.72 -2.97 -9.37
N SER A 101 -10.09 -2.23 -8.34
CA SER A 101 -9.33 -2.19 -7.07
C SER A 101 -9.74 -3.29 -6.09
N ASP A 102 -10.77 -4.08 -6.43
CA ASP A 102 -11.27 -5.17 -5.61
C ASP A 102 -10.39 -6.42 -5.80
N PRO A 103 -9.75 -6.96 -4.74
CA PRO A 103 -8.93 -8.17 -4.82
C PRO A 103 -9.76 -9.46 -5.05
N GLY A 104 -11.09 -9.41 -4.80
CA GLY A 104 -11.97 -10.59 -4.84
C GLY A 104 -11.79 -11.50 -3.63
N ASP A 105 -12.32 -12.74 -3.74
CA ASP A 105 -12.34 -13.70 -2.63
C ASP A 105 -11.01 -14.48 -2.46
N SER A 106 -10.11 -14.40 -3.45
CA SER A 106 -8.82 -15.11 -3.46
C SER A 106 -7.67 -14.15 -3.76
N VAL A 107 -6.69 -14.15 -2.89
CA VAL A 107 -5.52 -13.28 -2.92
C VAL A 107 -4.23 -14.06 -3.18
N MET A 108 -3.13 -13.36 -3.48
CA MET A 108 -1.77 -13.89 -3.66
C MET A 108 -1.62 -14.91 -4.83
N GLY A 109 -2.62 -15.06 -5.68
CA GLY A 109 -2.55 -15.92 -6.87
C GLY A 109 -1.49 -15.45 -7.86
N TRP A 110 -1.24 -14.16 -7.95
CA TRP A 110 -0.24 -13.52 -8.80
C TRP A 110 1.22 -13.87 -8.44
N MET A 111 1.46 -14.31 -7.20
CA MET A 111 2.78 -14.80 -6.76
C MET A 111 2.85 -16.34 -6.64
N GLY A 112 1.79 -17.04 -7.07
CA GLY A 112 1.73 -18.51 -7.06
C GLY A 112 1.30 -19.13 -5.74
N GLU A 113 0.79 -18.32 -4.80
CA GLU A 113 0.37 -18.73 -3.46
C GLU A 113 -1.11 -18.41 -3.19
N PRO A 114 -2.06 -18.87 -4.05
CA PRO A 114 -3.46 -18.48 -3.93
C PRO A 114 -4.06 -18.99 -2.62
N GLN A 115 -4.78 -18.10 -1.93
CA GLN A 115 -5.48 -18.41 -0.69
C GLN A 115 -6.73 -17.55 -0.52
N PRO A 116 -7.68 -17.97 0.33
CA PRO A 116 -8.83 -17.13 0.67
C PRO A 116 -8.39 -15.80 1.32
N ILE A 117 -9.10 -14.73 1.01
CA ILE A 117 -8.79 -13.39 1.53
C ILE A 117 -8.78 -13.34 3.06
N GLU A 118 -9.63 -14.13 3.72
CA GLU A 118 -9.71 -14.20 5.20
C GLU A 118 -8.45 -14.80 5.84
N THR A 119 -7.63 -15.48 5.06
CA THR A 119 -6.39 -16.10 5.54
C THR A 119 -5.13 -15.41 5.02
N MET A 120 -5.27 -14.18 4.51
CA MET A 120 -4.14 -13.40 4.02
C MET A 120 -3.05 -13.26 5.10
N PRO A 121 -1.77 -13.55 4.78
CA PRO A 121 -0.70 -13.51 5.76
C PRO A 121 -0.54 -12.13 6.41
N GLY A 122 -0.17 -12.13 7.69
CA GLY A 122 0.10 -10.91 8.46
C GLY A 122 -1.14 -10.17 8.94
N MET A 123 -2.33 -10.57 8.49
CA MET A 123 -3.57 -9.97 8.97
C MET A 123 -3.85 -10.35 10.41
N ALA A 124 -4.18 -9.36 11.24
CA ALA A 124 -4.67 -9.58 12.60
C ALA A 124 -6.07 -10.20 12.57
N THR A 125 -6.35 -11.13 13.49
CA THR A 125 -7.68 -11.69 13.63
C THR A 125 -8.64 -10.69 14.29
N GLU A 126 -9.95 -10.95 14.19
CA GLU A 126 -10.96 -10.14 14.86
C GLU A 126 -10.76 -10.11 16.38
N GLU A 127 -10.31 -11.24 16.98
CA GLU A 127 -10.00 -11.32 18.41
C GLU A 127 -8.80 -10.43 18.75
N GLN A 128 -7.75 -10.43 17.94
CA GLN A 128 -6.58 -9.59 18.14
C GLN A 128 -6.89 -8.10 17.98
N LEU A 129 -7.75 -7.74 17.03
CA LEU A 129 -8.23 -6.36 16.89
C LEU A 129 -9.05 -5.92 18.09
N ALA A 130 -9.95 -6.78 18.59
CA ALA A 130 -10.73 -6.52 19.80
C ALA A 130 -9.83 -6.41 21.06
N GLU A 131 -8.78 -7.24 21.15
CA GLU A 131 -7.78 -7.14 22.21
C GLU A 131 -7.02 -5.80 22.13
N LEU A 132 -6.58 -5.38 20.94
CA LEU A 132 -5.93 -4.09 20.73
C LEU A 132 -6.86 -2.93 21.09
N GLU A 133 -8.14 -3.01 20.74
CA GLU A 133 -9.13 -2.00 21.10
C GLU A 133 -9.29 -1.88 22.61
N ALA A 134 -9.30 -3.00 23.34
CA ALA A 134 -9.47 -3.04 24.79
C ALA A 134 -8.20 -2.68 25.58
N ALA A 135 -7.00 -2.96 25.03
CA ALA A 135 -5.72 -2.70 25.68
C ALA A 135 -5.48 -1.19 25.89
N THR A 136 -4.68 -0.83 26.90
CA THR A 136 -4.34 0.56 27.26
C THR A 136 -2.86 0.71 27.58
N GLY A 137 -2.33 1.93 27.48
CA GLY A 137 -0.95 2.26 27.84
C GLY A 137 0.07 1.34 27.19
N SER A 138 1.05 0.87 27.97
CA SER A 138 2.14 0.02 27.50
C SER A 138 1.70 -1.33 26.95
N ASP A 139 0.57 -1.89 27.40
CA ASP A 139 0.05 -3.15 26.87
C ASP A 139 -0.51 -2.94 25.44
N ALA A 140 -1.19 -1.83 25.19
CA ALA A 140 -1.63 -1.46 23.85
C ALA A 140 -0.45 -1.20 22.89
N GLU A 141 0.59 -0.54 23.39
CA GLU A 141 1.82 -0.28 22.62
C GLU A 141 2.53 -1.58 22.24
N ALA A 142 2.73 -2.48 23.21
CA ALA A 142 3.37 -3.76 22.99
C ALA A 142 2.60 -4.63 21.98
N LEU A 143 1.28 -4.71 22.13
CA LEU A 143 0.42 -5.48 21.24
C LEU A 143 0.39 -4.89 19.84
N TRP A 144 0.26 -3.55 19.71
CA TRP A 144 0.28 -2.88 18.41
C TRP A 144 1.61 -3.10 17.68
N ILE A 145 2.74 -2.99 18.38
CA ILE A 145 4.07 -3.27 17.81
C ILE A 145 4.13 -4.70 17.27
N ALA A 146 3.63 -5.67 18.02
CA ALA A 146 3.65 -7.07 17.63
C ALA A 146 2.79 -7.32 16.37
N LEU A 147 1.54 -6.86 16.38
CA LEU A 147 0.60 -6.99 15.27
C LEU A 147 1.12 -6.28 14.02
N MET A 148 1.55 -5.02 14.14
CA MET A 148 2.04 -4.23 13.02
C MET A 148 3.34 -4.81 12.45
N SER A 149 4.21 -5.38 13.28
CA SER A 149 5.43 -6.03 12.80
C SER A 149 5.12 -7.29 11.98
N GLU A 150 4.20 -8.16 12.42
CA GLU A 150 3.78 -9.33 11.63
C GLU A 150 3.10 -8.92 10.32
N HIS A 151 2.25 -7.91 10.38
CA HIS A 151 1.62 -7.33 9.21
C HIS A 151 2.66 -6.83 8.21
N HIS A 152 3.65 -6.06 8.65
CA HIS A 152 4.72 -5.55 7.81
C HIS A 152 5.63 -6.66 7.26
N LEU A 153 5.93 -7.71 8.03
CA LEU A 153 6.71 -8.85 7.53
C LEU A 153 6.00 -9.56 6.35
N ALA A 154 4.68 -9.67 6.38
CA ALA A 154 3.91 -10.19 5.26
C ALA A 154 3.89 -9.19 4.08
N GLY A 155 3.71 -7.91 4.36
CA GLY A 155 3.81 -6.84 3.36
C GLY A 155 5.17 -6.82 2.65
N LEU A 156 6.26 -7.03 3.39
CA LEU A 156 7.62 -7.17 2.83
C LEU A 156 7.70 -8.32 1.83
N HIS A 157 7.12 -9.48 2.15
CA HIS A 157 7.12 -10.64 1.26
C HIS A 157 6.39 -10.35 -0.07
N MET A 158 5.21 -9.74 0.00
CA MET A 158 4.45 -9.33 -1.18
C MET A 158 5.19 -8.28 -2.00
N ALA A 159 5.69 -7.22 -1.34
CA ALA A 159 6.38 -6.13 -2.01
C ALA A 159 7.72 -6.58 -2.64
N ASP A 160 8.48 -7.47 -1.98
CA ASP A 160 9.70 -8.07 -2.52
C ASP A 160 9.43 -8.83 -3.82
N TYR A 161 8.36 -9.61 -3.86
CA TYR A 161 7.98 -10.33 -5.07
C TYR A 161 7.58 -9.37 -6.20
N ALA A 162 6.75 -8.37 -5.90
CA ALA A 162 6.31 -7.37 -6.89
C ALA A 162 7.48 -6.52 -7.42
N ALA A 163 8.43 -6.14 -6.56
CA ALA A 163 9.64 -5.39 -6.96
C ALA A 163 10.50 -6.15 -7.96
N ARG A 164 10.50 -7.50 -7.92
CA ARG A 164 11.31 -8.36 -8.79
C ARG A 164 10.57 -8.86 -10.04
N HIS A 165 9.25 -8.87 -10.04
CA HIS A 165 8.44 -9.52 -11.09
C HIS A 165 7.40 -8.59 -11.74
N GLY A 166 7.18 -7.40 -11.21
CA GLY A 166 6.34 -6.38 -11.82
C GLY A 166 6.93 -5.86 -13.14
N SER A 167 6.10 -5.32 -14.00
CA SER A 167 6.49 -4.75 -15.30
C SER A 167 6.30 -3.23 -15.35
N ASP A 168 5.38 -2.69 -14.58
CA ASP A 168 5.13 -1.24 -14.52
C ASP A 168 6.14 -0.56 -13.59
N GLU A 169 6.81 0.47 -14.11
CA GLU A 169 7.83 1.20 -13.37
C GLU A 169 7.28 1.84 -12.09
N THR A 170 6.05 2.34 -12.10
CA THR A 170 5.42 2.94 -10.92
C THR A 170 5.20 1.88 -9.84
N THR A 171 4.67 0.71 -10.22
CA THR A 171 4.45 -0.42 -9.31
C THR A 171 5.76 -0.93 -8.72
N VAL A 172 6.76 -1.18 -9.55
CA VAL A 172 8.09 -1.66 -9.11
C VAL A 172 8.77 -0.66 -8.16
N ASN A 173 8.74 0.64 -8.50
CA ASN A 173 9.33 1.67 -7.63
C ASN A 173 8.60 1.79 -6.30
N LEU A 174 7.27 1.69 -6.30
CA LEU A 174 6.49 1.73 -5.07
C LEU A 174 6.68 0.48 -4.22
N ALA A 175 6.73 -0.70 -4.83
CA ALA A 175 7.06 -1.95 -4.13
C ALA A 175 8.44 -1.89 -3.46
N ASN A 176 9.47 -1.38 -4.15
CA ASN A 176 10.80 -1.13 -3.56
C ASN A 176 10.76 -0.13 -2.40
N ALA A 177 9.93 0.92 -2.50
CA ALA A 177 9.77 1.89 -1.42
C ALA A 177 9.09 1.25 -0.19
N ILE A 178 8.05 0.44 -0.40
CA ILE A 178 7.36 -0.32 0.66
C ILE A 178 8.34 -1.26 1.37
N VAL A 179 9.18 -2.00 0.63
CA VAL A 179 10.22 -2.86 1.22
C VAL A 179 11.12 -2.06 2.17
N LYS A 180 11.61 -0.89 1.75
CA LYS A 180 12.50 -0.06 2.57
C LYS A 180 11.78 0.52 3.79
N ASN A 181 10.57 1.05 3.58
CA ASN A 181 9.80 1.73 4.61
C ASN A 181 9.37 0.75 5.70
N GLN A 182 8.69 -0.33 5.35
CA GLN A 182 8.19 -1.31 6.32
C GLN A 182 9.32 -2.01 7.07
N ARG A 183 10.44 -2.28 6.38
CA ARG A 183 11.64 -2.79 7.07
C ARG A 183 12.17 -1.79 8.10
N SER A 184 12.26 -0.51 7.77
CA SER A 184 12.69 0.53 8.70
C SER A 184 11.75 0.66 9.88
N GLU A 185 10.44 0.64 9.64
CA GLU A 185 9.40 0.73 10.66
C GLU A 185 9.48 -0.43 11.65
N ILE A 186 9.63 -1.68 11.18
CA ILE A 186 9.85 -2.84 12.07
C ILE A 186 11.07 -2.63 12.99
N LEU A 187 12.18 -2.13 12.44
CA LEU A 187 13.39 -1.88 13.22
C LEU A 187 13.20 -0.73 14.22
N ASP A 188 12.43 0.30 13.86
CA ASP A 188 12.10 1.41 14.75
C ASP A 188 11.19 0.94 15.89
N TYR A 189 10.18 0.13 15.60
CA TYR A 189 9.30 -0.49 16.60
C TYR A 189 10.07 -1.39 17.57
N ALA A 190 10.99 -2.20 17.05
CA ALA A 190 11.85 -3.06 17.88
C ALA A 190 12.79 -2.24 18.79
N ARG A 191 13.35 -1.12 18.29
CA ARG A 191 14.16 -0.21 19.10
C ARG A 191 13.32 0.46 20.19
N PHE A 192 12.13 0.94 19.87
CA PHE A 192 11.21 1.53 20.82
C PHE A 192 10.86 0.52 21.92
N ARG A 193 10.40 -0.68 21.54
CA ARG A 193 10.09 -1.77 22.46
C ARG A 193 11.23 -2.03 23.44
N THR A 194 12.45 -2.15 22.94
CA THR A 194 13.63 -2.44 23.76
C THR A 194 13.95 -1.27 24.71
N SER A 195 13.85 -0.04 24.26
CA SER A 195 14.18 1.15 25.07
C SER A 195 13.15 1.46 26.15
N HIS A 196 11.94 0.91 26.03
CA HIS A 196 10.84 1.07 27.00
C HIS A 196 10.55 -0.22 27.79
N ASP A 197 11.43 -1.23 27.68
CA ASP A 197 11.29 -2.52 28.37
C ASP A 197 9.93 -3.21 28.12
N LEU A 198 9.31 -3.00 26.95
CA LEU A 198 8.06 -3.65 26.59
C LEU A 198 8.31 -5.11 26.21
N ALA A 199 7.53 -6.01 26.80
CA ALA A 199 7.57 -7.43 26.48
C ALA A 199 7.03 -7.70 25.07
N ILE A 200 7.46 -8.80 24.47
CA ILE A 200 6.78 -9.36 23.29
C ILE A 200 5.55 -10.09 23.82
N PRO A 201 4.33 -9.78 23.37
CA PRO A 201 3.14 -10.49 23.79
C PRO A 201 3.19 -11.98 23.46
N ASP A 202 2.48 -12.79 24.24
CA ASP A 202 2.38 -14.22 24.00
C ASP A 202 1.86 -14.52 22.59
N GLY A 203 2.45 -15.50 21.94
CA GLY A 203 2.09 -15.89 20.57
C GLY A 203 2.85 -15.14 19.47
N PHE A 204 3.62 -14.10 19.80
CA PHE A 204 4.46 -13.36 18.84
C PHE A 204 5.95 -13.69 19.00
N SER A 205 6.68 -13.49 17.91
CA SER A 205 8.14 -13.67 17.86
C SER A 205 8.85 -12.31 17.74
N ASP A 206 10.16 -12.30 17.99
CA ASP A 206 10.97 -11.12 17.74
C ASP A 206 11.11 -10.89 16.22
N PRO A 207 10.51 -9.85 15.65
CA PRO A 207 10.50 -9.62 14.20
C PRO A 207 11.90 -9.36 13.64
N THR A 208 12.87 -8.94 14.47
CA THR A 208 14.26 -8.70 14.04
C THR A 208 15.02 -9.97 13.71
N LYS A 209 14.46 -11.15 14.05
CA LYS A 209 15.03 -12.47 13.74
C LYS A 209 14.33 -13.16 12.58
N ASP A 210 13.31 -12.55 12.02
CA ASP A 210 12.57 -13.10 10.89
C ASP A 210 13.35 -12.93 9.58
N GLN A 211 13.37 -13.99 8.75
CA GLN A 211 14.10 -13.97 7.48
C GLN A 211 13.47 -12.98 6.46
N ARG A 212 12.16 -12.71 6.59
CA ARG A 212 11.45 -11.75 5.74
C ARG A 212 11.92 -10.31 5.95
N LEU A 213 12.61 -10.01 7.06
CA LEU A 213 13.13 -8.67 7.33
C LEU A 213 14.23 -8.24 6.34
N ASP A 214 14.95 -9.17 5.74
CA ASP A 214 15.98 -8.92 4.74
C ASP A 214 15.62 -9.58 3.38
N PRO A 215 14.59 -9.08 2.68
CA PRO A 215 14.14 -9.64 1.42
C PRO A 215 15.20 -9.49 0.31
N LEU A 216 15.06 -10.29 -0.75
CA LEU A 216 16.06 -10.36 -1.83
C LEU A 216 16.20 -9.04 -2.60
N SER A 217 15.07 -8.37 -2.91
CA SER A 217 15.08 -7.08 -3.60
C SER A 217 15.81 -6.00 -2.82
N PHE A 218 15.74 -6.05 -1.49
CA PHE A 218 16.49 -5.14 -0.63
C PHE A 218 17.99 -5.34 -0.78
N ARG A 219 18.46 -6.60 -0.82
CA ARG A 219 19.90 -6.92 -0.99
C ARG A 219 20.42 -6.55 -2.37
N GLU A 220 19.66 -6.85 -3.42
CA GLU A 220 20.02 -6.55 -4.81
C GLU A 220 20.13 -5.05 -5.11
N ASN A 221 19.38 -4.21 -4.39
CA ASN A 221 19.41 -2.75 -4.57
C ASN A 221 20.46 -2.02 -3.72
N HIS A 222 21.20 -2.74 -2.87
CA HIS A 222 22.19 -2.15 -1.95
C HIS A 222 23.60 -2.72 -2.11
N ASP A 223 23.81 -3.74 -2.99
CA ASP A 223 25.11 -4.26 -3.42
C ASP A 223 25.56 -3.63 -4.75
#